data_48737ba7864254f64e6e6cdb118a7227
#
_entry.id   48737ba7864254f64e6e6cdb118a7227
#
_cell.length_a   1.000
_cell.length_b   1.000
_cell.length_c   1.000
_cell.angle_alpha   90.00
_cell.angle_beta   90.00
_cell.angle_gamma   90.00
#
_symmetry.space_group_name_H-M   'P 1'
#
loop_
_entity.id
_entity.type
_entity.pdbx_description
1 polymer ?
#
loop_
_entity_poly.entity_id
_entity_poly.type
_entity_poly.pdbx_seq_one_letter_code
_entity_poly.pdbx_strand_id
1 'polypeptide(L)'
;MKKQLITILFAVMAIAVAAQNGISPKYGIGAVPVDNNGTVVFTQSYALPQGLSQDECYDLLLNWAKGRFAKPYSYVGRILNEDAQAHRFIFHVEEIIVFKRNAVVADESRITYNFSVVVNNEGITLKMTDIKYRYEEGREGGGKAFSAEEWITDDEAFNRKKTKFLKSTGKFRIKTIDLKDALFEKANDILNNK
;
A
#
# COMPACT_ATOMS: atom_id res chain seq x y z
N MET A 1 -24.70 -11.20 -19.42
CA MET A 1 -23.83 -10.43 -20.31
C MET A 1 -23.99 -8.90 -20.20
N LYS A 2 -25.20 -8.31 -20.06
CA LYS A 2 -25.38 -6.86 -19.97
C LYS A 2 -24.75 -6.19 -18.70
N LYS A 3 -24.70 -6.86 -17.54
CA LYS A 3 -24.16 -6.29 -16.29
C LYS A 3 -22.62 -6.14 -16.29
N GLN A 4 -21.90 -6.99 -16.97
CA GLN A 4 -20.43 -6.89 -17.08
C GLN A 4 -19.98 -5.74 -17.98
N LEU A 5 -20.75 -5.42 -19.02
CA LEU A 5 -20.45 -4.29 -19.91
C LEU A 5 -20.57 -2.93 -19.18
N ILE A 6 -21.52 -2.80 -18.25
CA ILE A 6 -21.72 -1.57 -17.49
C ILE A 6 -20.56 -1.31 -16.52
N THR A 7 -20.02 -2.35 -15.87
CA THR A 7 -18.90 -2.21 -14.93
C THR A 7 -17.61 -1.81 -15.64
N ILE A 8 -17.35 -2.35 -16.82
CA ILE A 8 -16.20 -1.98 -17.65
C ILE A 8 -16.33 -0.54 -18.16
N LEU A 9 -17.53 -0.10 -18.52
CA LEU A 9 -17.77 1.27 -19.00
C LEU A 9 -17.52 2.32 -17.91
N PHE A 10 -17.90 2.07 -16.65
CA PHE A 10 -17.60 2.96 -15.53
C PHE A 10 -16.13 3.02 -15.20
N ALA A 11 -15.38 1.92 -15.25
CA ALA A 11 -13.94 1.89 -15.05
C ALA A 11 -13.20 2.68 -16.15
N VAL A 12 -13.62 2.57 -17.41
CA VAL A 12 -13.04 3.32 -18.53
C VAL A 12 -13.33 4.81 -18.43
N MET A 13 -14.52 5.22 -17.96
CA MET A 13 -14.81 6.65 -17.72
C MET A 13 -13.97 7.26 -16.59
N ALA A 14 -13.74 6.52 -15.50
CA ALA A 14 -12.88 7.01 -14.40
C ALA A 14 -11.43 7.22 -14.84
N ILE A 15 -10.90 6.34 -15.69
CA ILE A 15 -9.57 6.46 -16.29
C ILE A 15 -9.47 7.68 -17.21
N ALA A 16 -10.50 7.95 -18.00
CA ALA A 16 -10.52 9.09 -18.93
C ALA A 16 -10.54 10.45 -18.21
N VAL A 17 -11.26 10.57 -17.08
CA VAL A 17 -11.32 11.80 -16.28
C VAL A 17 -9.98 12.08 -15.59
N ALA A 18 -9.31 11.06 -15.07
CA ALA A 18 -8.00 11.22 -14.44
C ALA A 18 -6.92 11.68 -15.44
N ALA A 19 -6.95 11.17 -16.68
CA ALA A 19 -6.02 11.56 -17.74
C ALA A 19 -6.20 13.01 -18.20
N GLN A 20 -7.41 13.56 -18.14
CA GLN A 20 -7.70 14.96 -18.54
C GLN A 20 -7.07 16.01 -17.62
N ASN A 21 -6.74 15.66 -16.38
CA ASN A 21 -6.20 16.58 -15.36
C ASN A 21 -4.68 16.46 -15.16
N GLY A 22 -3.97 15.67 -15.99
CA GLY A 22 -2.52 15.44 -15.84
C GLY A 22 -2.15 14.59 -14.62
N ILE A 23 -3.12 13.99 -13.95
CA ILE A 23 -2.91 13.06 -12.83
C ILE A 23 -2.88 11.64 -13.40
N SER A 24 -1.81 10.89 -13.14
CA SER A 24 -1.75 9.48 -13.52
C SER A 24 -2.91 8.69 -12.88
N PRO A 25 -3.63 7.85 -13.64
CA PRO A 25 -4.69 6.99 -13.11
C PRO A 25 -4.26 6.17 -11.89
N LYS A 26 -2.99 5.78 -11.84
CA LYS A 26 -2.37 5.08 -10.70
C LYS A 26 -2.61 5.78 -9.35
N TYR A 27 -2.61 7.12 -9.34
CA TYR A 27 -2.76 7.93 -8.13
C TYR A 27 -4.10 8.68 -8.08
N GLY A 28 -4.93 8.49 -9.08
CA GLY A 28 -6.19 9.21 -9.29
C GLY A 28 -7.27 8.92 -8.23
N ILE A 29 -8.45 9.42 -8.49
CA ILE A 29 -9.64 9.17 -7.68
C ILE A 29 -9.90 7.66 -7.61
N GLY A 30 -10.20 7.15 -6.39
CA GLY A 30 -10.44 5.74 -6.13
C GLY A 30 -9.17 4.89 -5.96
N ALA A 31 -7.96 5.46 -6.15
CA ALA A 31 -6.71 4.72 -5.99
C ALA A 31 -6.36 4.38 -4.53
N VAL A 32 -7.00 5.03 -3.56
CA VAL A 32 -6.91 4.72 -2.13
C VAL A 32 -8.25 4.16 -1.68
N PRO A 33 -8.38 2.82 -1.56
CA PRO A 33 -9.62 2.20 -1.14
C PRO A 33 -9.91 2.48 0.34
N VAL A 34 -11.18 2.74 0.64
CA VAL A 34 -11.70 2.92 2.00
C VAL A 34 -12.81 1.89 2.21
N ASP A 35 -12.73 1.14 3.30
CA ASP A 35 -13.76 0.15 3.64
C ASP A 35 -15.03 0.80 4.23
N ASN A 36 -16.02 -0.03 4.56
CA ASN A 36 -17.30 0.43 5.11
C ASN A 36 -17.19 1.10 6.50
N ASN A 37 -16.04 0.94 7.17
CA ASN A 37 -15.75 1.57 8.46
C ASN A 37 -14.97 2.87 8.32
N GLY A 38 -14.70 3.31 7.09
CA GLY A 38 -13.89 4.48 6.82
C GLY A 38 -12.37 4.24 6.91
N THR A 39 -11.92 2.99 6.97
CA THR A 39 -10.50 2.63 7.11
C THR A 39 -9.84 2.42 5.75
N VAL A 40 -8.65 2.95 5.56
CA VAL A 40 -7.85 2.72 4.35
C VAL A 40 -7.27 1.29 4.36
N VAL A 41 -7.67 0.49 3.37
CA VAL A 41 -7.26 -0.91 3.22
C VAL A 41 -6.85 -1.18 1.79
N PHE A 42 -5.56 -1.28 1.52
CA PHE A 42 -5.11 -1.81 0.24
C PHE A 42 -5.17 -3.34 0.27
N THR A 43 -5.80 -3.91 -0.74
CA THR A 43 -5.93 -5.37 -0.87
C THR A 43 -5.64 -5.77 -2.30
N GLN A 44 -4.90 -6.86 -2.48
CA GLN A 44 -4.70 -7.49 -3.77
C GLN A 44 -4.67 -9.01 -3.63
N SER A 45 -5.32 -9.71 -4.55
CA SER A 45 -5.35 -11.16 -4.58
C SER A 45 -4.73 -11.70 -5.87
N TYR A 46 -4.05 -12.83 -5.75
CA TYR A 46 -3.41 -13.57 -6.83
C TYR A 46 -3.89 -15.01 -6.79
N ALA A 47 -3.97 -15.65 -7.95
CA ALA A 47 -4.17 -17.09 -8.02
C ALA A 47 -2.93 -17.82 -7.46
N LEU A 48 -3.12 -19.03 -6.94
CA LEU A 48 -1.99 -19.89 -6.61
C LEU A 48 -1.19 -20.22 -7.87
N PRO A 49 0.14 -20.04 -7.86
CA PRO A 49 0.99 -20.42 -8.98
C PRO A 49 0.91 -21.91 -9.27
N GLN A 50 0.94 -22.28 -10.55
CA GLN A 50 0.97 -23.69 -10.93
C GLN A 50 2.25 -24.37 -10.37
N GLY A 51 2.06 -25.54 -9.77
CA GLY A 51 3.16 -26.33 -9.23
C GLY A 51 3.65 -25.94 -7.85
N LEU A 52 3.01 -24.98 -7.19
CA LEU A 52 3.26 -24.65 -5.79
C LEU A 52 2.06 -25.03 -4.91
N SER A 53 2.33 -25.65 -3.78
CA SER A 53 1.35 -25.88 -2.71
C SER A 53 1.12 -24.59 -1.89
N GLN A 54 0.09 -24.58 -1.05
CA GLN A 54 -0.15 -23.49 -0.11
C GLN A 54 1.00 -23.34 0.89
N ASP A 55 1.55 -24.45 1.40
CA ASP A 55 2.70 -24.46 2.31
C ASP A 55 3.91 -23.78 1.65
N GLU A 56 4.24 -24.16 0.41
CA GLU A 56 5.38 -23.57 -0.31
C GLU A 56 5.17 -22.08 -0.59
N CYS A 57 3.97 -21.67 -0.98
CA CYS A 57 3.64 -20.24 -1.18
C CYS A 57 3.77 -19.45 0.13
N TYR A 58 3.25 -20.00 1.23
CA TYR A 58 3.34 -19.40 2.55
C TYR A 58 4.80 -19.24 2.99
N ASP A 59 5.60 -20.30 2.90
CA ASP A 59 7.02 -20.30 3.30
C ASP A 59 7.85 -19.31 2.48
N LEU A 60 7.65 -19.26 1.17
CA LEU A 60 8.32 -18.30 0.28
C LEU A 60 8.02 -16.86 0.67
N LEU A 61 6.74 -16.54 0.88
CA LEU A 61 6.30 -15.20 1.24
C LEU A 61 6.74 -14.81 2.65
N LEU A 62 6.67 -15.73 3.61
CA LEU A 62 7.12 -15.49 4.98
C LEU A 62 8.63 -15.24 5.04
N ASN A 63 9.44 -16.06 4.35
CA ASN A 63 10.88 -15.92 4.31
C ASN A 63 11.28 -14.59 3.64
N TRP A 64 10.62 -14.23 2.55
CA TRP A 64 10.82 -12.94 1.92
C TRP A 64 10.45 -11.79 2.86
N ALA A 65 9.29 -11.84 3.52
CA ALA A 65 8.84 -10.80 4.42
C ALA A 65 9.79 -10.63 5.62
N LYS A 66 10.29 -11.73 6.19
CA LYS A 66 11.31 -11.72 7.26
C LYS A 66 12.59 -10.99 6.80
N GLY A 67 13.04 -11.21 5.57
CA GLY A 67 14.21 -10.50 4.99
C GLY A 67 13.90 -9.04 4.64
N ARG A 68 12.76 -8.78 3.98
CA ARG A 68 12.35 -7.43 3.54
C ARG A 68 12.13 -6.47 4.70
N PHE A 69 11.56 -6.96 5.79
CA PHE A 69 11.24 -6.13 6.94
C PHE A 69 12.31 -6.13 8.03
N ALA A 70 13.45 -6.80 7.79
CA ALA A 70 14.63 -6.70 8.65
C ALA A 70 15.43 -5.43 8.37
N LYS A 71 16.29 -5.03 9.31
CA LYS A 71 17.30 -3.99 9.08
C LYS A 71 18.27 -4.44 7.96
N PRO A 72 18.76 -3.55 7.11
CA PRO A 72 18.63 -2.08 7.16
C PRO A 72 17.40 -1.52 6.43
N TYR A 73 16.52 -2.36 5.88
CA TYR A 73 15.39 -1.95 5.01
C TYR A 73 14.25 -1.32 5.82
N SER A 74 14.06 -1.74 7.06
CA SER A 74 13.04 -1.19 7.95
C SER A 74 13.64 -0.82 9.32
N TYR A 75 13.09 0.19 9.97
CA TYR A 75 13.44 0.53 11.35
C TYR A 75 12.87 -0.50 12.33
N VAL A 76 11.63 -0.90 12.08
CA VAL A 76 10.91 -1.93 12.82
C VAL A 76 10.25 -2.87 11.82
N GLY A 77 10.51 -4.15 11.98
CA GLY A 77 9.76 -5.22 11.32
C GLY A 77 9.47 -6.27 12.37
N ARG A 78 8.26 -6.25 12.91
CA ARG A 78 7.83 -7.14 13.99
C ARG A 78 6.66 -8.01 13.54
N ILE A 79 6.80 -9.32 13.74
CA ILE A 79 5.70 -10.26 13.53
C ILE A 79 4.66 -10.03 14.62
N LEU A 80 3.43 -9.69 14.24
CA LEU A 80 2.29 -9.59 15.13
C LEU A 80 1.54 -10.92 15.25
N ASN A 81 1.49 -11.66 14.15
CA ASN A 81 0.87 -12.98 14.08
C ASN A 81 1.60 -13.82 13.04
N GLU A 82 1.84 -15.08 13.35
CA GLU A 82 2.35 -16.12 12.46
C GLU A 82 1.60 -17.41 12.76
N ASP A 83 0.80 -17.87 11.81
CA ASP A 83 -0.04 -19.07 11.94
C ASP A 83 0.19 -19.94 10.69
N ALA A 84 1.12 -20.89 10.83
CA ALA A 84 1.50 -21.77 9.74
C ALA A 84 0.37 -22.74 9.35
N GLN A 85 -0.50 -23.14 10.31
CA GLN A 85 -1.60 -24.04 9.99
C GLN A 85 -2.69 -23.36 9.17
N ALA A 86 -2.93 -22.06 9.41
CA ALA A 86 -3.86 -21.24 8.64
C ALA A 86 -3.18 -20.49 7.50
N HIS A 87 -1.90 -20.75 7.20
CA HIS A 87 -1.08 -20.12 6.16
C HIS A 87 -1.24 -18.60 6.13
N ARG A 88 -1.13 -17.95 7.29
CA ARG A 88 -1.27 -16.49 7.41
C ARG A 88 -0.22 -15.89 8.33
N PHE A 89 0.19 -14.66 8.00
CA PHE A 89 1.03 -13.88 8.89
C PHE A 89 0.72 -12.39 8.78
N ILE A 90 1.11 -11.64 9.81
CA ILE A 90 1.00 -10.18 9.88
C ILE A 90 2.31 -9.61 10.43
N PHE A 91 2.90 -8.68 9.70
CA PHE A 91 4.01 -7.84 10.16
C PHE A 91 3.52 -6.44 10.48
N HIS A 92 3.96 -5.89 11.60
CA HIS A 92 3.98 -4.45 11.83
C HIS A 92 5.31 -3.90 11.36
N VAL A 93 5.26 -2.91 10.48
CA VAL A 93 6.43 -2.37 9.79
C VAL A 93 6.52 -0.87 10.02
N GLU A 94 7.75 -0.39 10.24
CA GLU A 94 8.07 1.04 10.30
C GLU A 94 9.27 1.30 9.39
N GLU A 95 9.12 2.20 8.42
CA GLU A 95 10.16 2.60 7.48
C GLU A 95 10.04 4.07 7.06
N ILE A 96 10.96 4.56 6.25
CA ILE A 96 10.96 5.94 5.76
C ILE A 96 10.46 6.00 4.33
N ILE A 97 9.49 6.88 4.07
CA ILE A 97 9.14 7.31 2.72
C ILE A 97 9.81 8.66 2.42
N VAL A 98 10.53 8.72 1.31
CA VAL A 98 11.27 9.92 0.90
C VAL A 98 10.51 10.64 -0.22
N PHE A 99 10.13 11.89 0.03
CA PHE A 99 9.46 12.75 -0.98
C PHE A 99 10.47 13.47 -1.84
N LYS A 100 11.51 14.03 -1.21
CA LYS A 100 12.61 14.73 -1.86
C LYS A 100 13.87 14.64 -1.00
N ARG A 101 14.99 14.37 -1.63
CA ARG A 101 16.30 14.43 -0.95
C ARG A 101 17.31 15.11 -1.89
N ASN A 102 18.04 16.07 -1.34
CA ASN A 102 19.20 16.68 -1.98
C ASN A 102 20.27 16.97 -0.90
N ALA A 103 21.37 17.63 -1.26
CA ALA A 103 22.48 17.89 -0.34
C ALA A 103 22.10 18.72 0.90
N VAL A 104 20.99 19.47 0.86
CA VAL A 104 20.62 20.45 1.91
C VAL A 104 19.32 20.07 2.61
N VAL A 105 18.40 19.39 1.91
CA VAL A 105 17.04 19.11 2.40
C VAL A 105 16.70 17.64 2.23
N ALA A 106 16.27 17.01 3.31
CA ALA A 106 15.55 15.74 3.29
C ALA A 106 14.08 16.00 3.65
N ASP A 107 13.19 15.87 2.66
CA ASP A 107 11.73 15.87 2.88
C ASP A 107 11.28 14.41 2.90
N GLU A 108 11.03 13.89 4.08
CA GLU A 108 10.74 12.49 4.32
C GLU A 108 9.76 12.32 5.49
N SER A 109 9.12 11.19 5.58
CA SER A 109 8.24 10.84 6.69
C SER A 109 8.48 9.41 7.12
N ARG A 110 8.37 9.17 8.40
CA ARG A 110 8.20 7.82 8.92
C ARG A 110 6.79 7.35 8.58
N ILE A 111 6.68 6.14 8.06
CA ILE A 111 5.41 5.44 7.81
C ILE A 111 5.38 4.16 8.65
N THR A 112 4.26 3.91 9.30
CA THR A 112 3.96 2.62 9.92
C THR A 112 2.76 1.99 9.26
N TYR A 113 2.75 0.66 9.14
CA TYR A 113 1.64 -0.08 8.56
C TYR A 113 1.68 -1.55 8.99
N ASN A 114 0.56 -2.24 8.84
CA ASN A 114 0.50 -3.69 8.93
C ASN A 114 0.47 -4.30 7.54
N PHE A 115 1.40 -5.22 7.27
CA PHE A 115 1.43 -6.04 6.05
C PHE A 115 0.98 -7.44 6.40
N SER A 116 -0.10 -7.91 5.78
CA SER A 116 -0.64 -9.24 6.03
C SER A 116 -0.75 -10.06 4.76
N VAL A 117 -0.53 -11.36 4.91
CA VAL A 117 -0.64 -12.38 3.88
C VAL A 117 -1.55 -13.48 4.38
N VAL A 118 -2.43 -13.94 3.50
CA VAL A 118 -3.25 -15.15 3.67
C VAL A 118 -3.14 -15.97 2.40
N VAL A 119 -2.78 -17.26 2.55
CA VAL A 119 -2.75 -18.23 1.45
C VAL A 119 -3.81 -19.28 1.71
N ASN A 120 -4.69 -19.52 0.76
CA ASN A 120 -5.75 -20.52 0.86
C ASN A 120 -6.06 -21.16 -0.51
N ASN A 121 -7.06 -22.04 -0.60
CA ASN A 121 -7.45 -22.69 -1.85
C ASN A 121 -7.94 -21.73 -2.95
N GLU A 122 -8.38 -20.53 -2.58
CA GLU A 122 -8.87 -19.51 -3.53
C GLU A 122 -7.72 -18.67 -4.09
N GLY A 123 -6.55 -18.71 -3.44
CA GLY A 123 -5.37 -17.94 -3.84
C GLY A 123 -4.63 -17.31 -2.67
N ILE A 124 -3.92 -16.25 -2.99
CA ILE A 124 -3.07 -15.48 -2.07
C ILE A 124 -3.65 -14.08 -1.96
N THR A 125 -3.92 -13.64 -0.75
CA THR A 125 -4.39 -12.26 -0.47
C THR A 125 -3.36 -11.49 0.32
N LEU A 126 -2.93 -10.36 -0.23
CA LEU A 126 -2.06 -9.38 0.42
C LEU A 126 -2.89 -8.19 0.89
N LYS A 127 -2.59 -7.68 2.08
CA LYS A 127 -3.19 -6.43 2.57
C LYS A 127 -2.15 -5.51 3.20
N MET A 128 -2.36 -4.21 3.06
CA MET A 128 -1.64 -3.16 3.78
C MET A 128 -2.67 -2.28 4.49
N THR A 129 -2.60 -2.22 5.82
CA THR A 129 -3.60 -1.60 6.70
C THR A 129 -2.95 -0.85 7.85
N ASP A 130 -3.74 -0.15 8.68
CA ASP A 130 -3.28 0.60 9.86
C ASP A 130 -2.11 1.55 9.54
N ILE A 131 -2.28 2.29 8.43
CA ILE A 131 -1.24 3.15 7.87
C ILE A 131 -1.23 4.48 8.60
N LYS A 132 -0.07 4.84 9.17
CA LYS A 132 0.14 6.10 9.91
C LYS A 132 1.44 6.74 9.51
N TYR A 133 1.52 8.03 9.70
CA TYR A 133 2.68 8.85 9.37
C TYR A 133 3.15 9.64 10.58
N ARG A 134 4.48 9.81 10.68
CA ARG A 134 5.12 10.81 11.53
C ARG A 134 6.00 11.68 10.66
N TYR A 135 5.62 12.94 10.55
CA TYR A 135 6.25 13.89 9.64
C TYR A 135 6.91 15.03 10.42
N GLU A 136 8.10 15.44 9.97
CA GLU A 136 8.85 16.53 10.58
C GLU A 136 9.21 16.31 12.07
N GLU A 137 9.51 15.07 12.47
CA GLU A 137 9.83 14.69 13.85
C GLU A 137 11.02 15.47 14.45
N GLY A 138 11.95 15.96 13.62
CA GLY A 138 13.11 16.78 14.04
C GLY A 138 12.81 18.26 14.27
N ARG A 139 11.55 18.71 14.07
CA ARG A 139 11.17 20.10 14.35
C ARG A 139 10.87 20.33 15.83
N GLU A 140 11.04 21.58 16.25
CA GLU A 140 10.59 22.03 17.56
C GLU A 140 9.10 21.71 17.74
N GLY A 141 8.76 20.94 18.81
CA GLY A 141 7.40 20.41 19.03
C GLY A 141 7.20 18.96 18.60
N GLY A 142 8.23 18.24 18.07
CA GLY A 142 8.19 16.78 17.87
C GLY A 142 7.45 16.29 16.63
N GLY A 143 7.16 17.17 15.68
CA GLY A 143 6.49 16.80 14.43
C GLY A 143 4.98 16.58 14.55
N LYS A 144 4.39 15.96 13.53
CA LYS A 144 2.95 15.70 13.45
C LYS A 144 2.70 14.24 13.10
N ALA A 145 1.68 13.65 13.74
CA ALA A 145 1.20 12.30 13.46
C ALA A 145 -0.15 12.37 12.73
N PHE A 146 -0.34 11.51 11.73
CA PHE A 146 -1.55 11.43 10.92
C PHE A 146 -1.86 9.97 10.61
N SER A 147 -3.14 9.64 10.46
CA SER A 147 -3.56 8.39 9.81
C SER A 147 -3.66 8.55 8.28
N ALA A 148 -3.72 7.43 7.57
CA ALA A 148 -3.97 7.45 6.12
C ALA A 148 -5.35 8.05 5.80
N GLU A 149 -6.34 7.76 6.63
CA GLU A 149 -7.71 8.25 6.52
C GLU A 149 -7.76 9.79 6.53
N GLU A 150 -6.98 10.41 7.41
CA GLU A 150 -6.89 11.87 7.58
C GLU A 150 -5.99 12.55 6.54
N TRP A 151 -5.27 11.77 5.71
CA TRP A 151 -4.19 12.37 4.92
C TRP A 151 -4.16 12.02 3.44
N ILE A 152 -4.52 10.77 3.05
CA ILE A 152 -4.32 10.30 1.68
C ILE A 152 -5.58 9.88 0.94
N THR A 153 -6.76 9.92 1.56
CA THR A 153 -8.03 9.62 0.90
C THR A 153 -8.34 10.62 -0.21
N ASP A 154 -9.35 10.34 -1.02
CA ASP A 154 -9.74 11.23 -2.11
C ASP A 154 -10.19 12.62 -1.62
N ASP A 155 -10.73 12.71 -0.41
CA ASP A 155 -11.16 13.98 0.17
C ASP A 155 -9.98 14.79 0.71
N GLU A 156 -8.95 14.13 1.21
CA GLU A 156 -7.81 14.76 1.89
C GLU A 156 -6.63 15.04 0.95
N ALA A 157 -6.47 14.26 -0.12
CA ALA A 157 -5.33 14.40 -1.03
C ALA A 157 -5.58 15.34 -2.21
N PHE A 158 -6.83 15.65 -2.53
CA PHE A 158 -7.19 16.50 -3.66
C PHE A 158 -7.81 17.82 -3.25
N ASN A 159 -7.73 18.81 -4.14
CA ASN A 159 -8.50 20.04 -4.00
C ASN A 159 -10.01 19.76 -4.11
N ARG A 160 -10.85 20.69 -3.65
CA ARG A 160 -12.32 20.54 -3.63
C ARG A 160 -12.93 20.10 -4.98
N LYS A 161 -12.32 20.51 -6.11
CA LYS A 161 -12.76 20.12 -7.46
C LYS A 161 -12.21 18.78 -7.92
N LYS A 162 -11.41 18.09 -7.12
CA LYS A 162 -10.74 16.80 -7.44
C LYS A 162 -9.88 16.86 -8.72
N THR A 163 -9.37 18.04 -9.09
CA THR A 163 -8.63 18.26 -10.34
C THR A 163 -7.10 18.25 -10.16
N LYS A 164 -6.62 18.42 -8.93
CA LYS A 164 -5.18 18.41 -8.62
C LYS A 164 -4.93 18.01 -7.18
N PHE A 165 -3.75 17.47 -6.93
CA PHE A 165 -3.31 17.17 -5.56
C PHE A 165 -3.13 18.44 -4.72
N LEU A 166 -3.45 18.34 -3.45
CA LEU A 166 -2.95 19.26 -2.44
C LEU A 166 -1.45 19.03 -2.24
N LYS A 167 -0.69 20.11 -2.09
CA LYS A 167 0.78 20.06 -2.02
C LYS A 167 1.28 19.28 -0.81
N SER A 168 0.59 19.37 0.33
CA SER A 168 0.95 18.69 1.58
C SER A 168 0.66 17.20 1.52
N THR A 169 -0.55 16.82 1.18
CA THR A 169 -1.10 15.46 1.31
C THR A 169 -0.89 14.58 0.07
N GLY A 170 -0.91 15.20 -1.11
CA GLY A 170 -0.74 14.48 -2.37
C GLY A 170 0.58 13.71 -2.48
N LYS A 171 1.68 14.25 -1.92
CA LYS A 171 2.98 13.54 -1.91
C LYS A 171 2.94 12.27 -1.05
N PHE A 172 2.19 12.27 0.05
CA PHE A 172 2.00 11.09 0.90
C PHE A 172 1.20 10.01 0.15
N ARG A 173 0.09 10.40 -0.48
CA ARG A 173 -0.71 9.50 -1.31
C ARG A 173 0.13 8.79 -2.37
N ILE A 174 0.89 9.54 -3.16
CA ILE A 174 1.76 9.00 -4.22
C ILE A 174 2.75 7.99 -3.63
N LYS A 175 3.48 8.37 -2.58
CA LYS A 175 4.51 7.50 -1.98
C LYS A 175 3.95 6.27 -1.27
N THR A 176 2.77 6.37 -0.68
CA THR A 176 2.10 5.22 -0.06
C THR A 176 1.64 4.22 -1.11
N ILE A 177 1.07 4.69 -2.23
CA ILE A 177 0.70 3.83 -3.36
C ILE A 177 1.94 3.18 -3.97
N ASP A 178 3.03 3.93 -4.19
CA ASP A 178 4.28 3.38 -4.72
C ASP A 178 4.88 2.31 -3.80
N LEU A 179 4.88 2.54 -2.49
CA LEU A 179 5.34 1.56 -1.51
C LEU A 179 4.49 0.29 -1.53
N LYS A 180 3.16 0.44 -1.52
CA LYS A 180 2.22 -0.67 -1.61
C LYS A 180 2.44 -1.47 -2.89
N ASP A 181 2.55 -0.81 -4.05
CA ASP A 181 2.79 -1.48 -5.33
C ASP A 181 4.10 -2.26 -5.29
N ALA A 182 5.20 -1.63 -4.85
CA ALA A 182 6.49 -2.29 -4.76
C ALA A 182 6.48 -3.54 -3.86
N LEU A 183 5.74 -3.50 -2.74
CA LEU A 183 5.59 -4.65 -1.85
C LEU A 183 4.76 -5.77 -2.49
N PHE A 184 3.63 -5.43 -3.11
CA PHE A 184 2.71 -6.39 -3.67
C PHE A 184 3.26 -7.03 -4.95
N GLU A 185 3.87 -6.22 -5.83
CA GLU A 185 4.56 -6.70 -7.03
C GLU A 185 5.71 -7.65 -6.65
N LYS A 186 6.54 -7.26 -5.67
CA LYS A 186 7.66 -8.11 -5.24
C LYS A 186 7.20 -9.42 -4.63
N ALA A 187 6.12 -9.42 -3.84
CA ALA A 187 5.53 -10.65 -3.32
C ALA A 187 5.05 -11.57 -4.47
N ASN A 188 4.41 -11.00 -5.49
CA ASN A 188 4.00 -11.75 -6.67
C ASN A 188 5.18 -12.28 -7.49
N ASP A 189 6.23 -11.49 -7.66
CA ASP A 189 7.45 -11.90 -8.37
C ASP A 189 8.13 -13.11 -7.73
N ILE A 190 8.18 -13.16 -6.40
CA ILE A 190 8.78 -14.27 -5.65
C ILE A 190 8.03 -15.58 -5.88
N LEU A 191 6.73 -15.50 -6.07
CA LEU A 191 5.90 -16.66 -6.35
C LEU A 191 6.06 -17.17 -7.79
N ASN A 192 6.40 -16.29 -8.73
CA ASN A 192 6.44 -16.62 -10.17
C ASN A 192 7.85 -16.79 -10.75
N ASN A 193 8.91 -16.40 -10.02
CA ASN A 193 10.30 -16.47 -10.49
C ASN A 193 11.10 -17.54 -9.72
N LYS A 194 10.60 -18.79 -9.74
CA LYS A 194 11.35 -19.95 -9.25
C LYS A 194 12.16 -20.60 -10.37
#